data_ca7e5575738d876cf1cfc77b543c2b0b
#
_entry.id   ca7e5575738d876cf1cfc77b543c2b0b
#
_cell.length_a   1.000
_cell.length_b   1.000
_cell.length_c   1.000
_cell.angle_alpha   90.00
_cell.angle_beta   90.00
_cell.angle_gamma   90.00
#
_symmetry.space_group_name_H-M   'P 1'
#
loop_
_entity.id
_entity.type
_entity.pdbx_description
1 polymer ?
#
loop_
_entity_poly.entity_id
_entity_poly.type
_entity_poly.pdbx_seq_one_letter_code
_entity_poly.pdbx_strand_id
1 'polypeptide(L)'
;MEQRRAIACWPTLAAIVVLSAATTAISAQASKTPEMSPGELVRLTVANEVAAANDREIHHMFRSRRQSSKGSQTRVYVETNQALAGMLIAVNDQPLTAEQQKAETDHLASLMNNPDQLRKKEAREKEDEDRSLRIVKALPDAFCYEYAGTENSTAGLGKAGDLLVKLKFKPNPAYNPPSHVEQVLTGMQGELLIDKETRRLARIDGTLFQEVTFGWGILGHLNKGGHFRVQQADLGLDDGTWGITEMNLNMTGKILLFKGISIVSDEVLSDFRRMPDNLTYAHGVEILKTEKEKLGHNNHATETTAAKKDQSN
;
A
#
# COMPACT_ATOMS: atom_id res chain seq x y z
N MET A 1 -83.01 53.32 -23.60
CA MET A 1 -82.95 53.62 -25.06
C MET A 1 -82.21 52.43 -25.66
N GLU A 2 -82.95 51.66 -26.20
CA GLU A 2 -83.03 51.16 -27.59
C GLU A 2 -81.95 50.14 -27.92
N GLN A 3 -82.37 48.90 -28.00
CA GLN A 3 -82.90 48.15 -29.13
C GLN A 3 -81.84 48.04 -30.26
N ARG A 4 -81.60 46.96 -30.84
CA ARG A 4 -82.30 45.87 -31.47
C ARG A 4 -81.40 44.74 -31.87
N ARG A 5 -81.85 43.51 -31.71
CA ARG A 5 -82.32 42.54 -32.72
C ARG A 5 -81.23 42.13 -33.76
N ALA A 6 -81.00 41.00 -34.01
CA ALA A 6 -81.50 39.64 -34.23
C ALA A 6 -80.74 39.13 -35.47
N ILE A 7 -80.42 37.93 -35.64
CA ILE A 7 -81.09 36.85 -36.34
C ILE A 7 -80.13 35.64 -36.47
N ALA A 8 -80.74 34.55 -36.30
CA ALA A 8 -80.24 33.18 -36.40
C ALA A 8 -79.67 32.79 -37.77
N CYS A 9 -78.75 31.79 -37.72
CA CYS A 9 -78.83 30.64 -38.63
C CYS A 9 -77.98 29.49 -38.10
N TRP A 10 -78.58 28.38 -37.83
CA TRP A 10 -78.04 27.04 -37.81
C TRP A 10 -77.82 26.61 -39.28
N PRO A 11 -77.00 25.54 -39.61
CA PRO A 11 -76.67 24.26 -38.88
C PRO A 11 -75.26 23.71 -39.13
N THR A 12 -74.98 22.67 -38.53
CA THR A 12 -74.46 21.36 -38.94
C THR A 12 -73.30 20.87 -38.07
N LEU A 13 -73.53 19.68 -37.52
CA LEU A 13 -72.65 18.75 -36.84
C LEU A 13 -71.30 18.56 -37.53
N ALA A 14 -70.25 18.53 -36.72
CA ALA A 14 -69.17 17.63 -36.91
C ALA A 14 -68.54 17.31 -35.52
N ALA A 15 -68.82 16.11 -35.03
CA ALA A 15 -68.27 15.58 -33.85
C ALA A 15 -66.75 15.19 -34.12
N ILE A 16 -65.82 15.93 -33.57
CA ILE A 16 -64.44 15.54 -33.54
C ILE A 16 -64.16 14.96 -32.13
N VAL A 17 -64.10 13.63 -32.06
CA VAL A 17 -63.62 12.89 -30.91
C VAL A 17 -62.06 13.09 -30.82
N VAL A 18 -61.64 13.98 -29.95
CA VAL A 18 -60.24 14.09 -29.61
C VAL A 18 -59.90 12.97 -28.60
N LEU A 19 -59.28 11.89 -29.11
CA LEU A 19 -58.75 10.82 -28.32
C LEU A 19 -57.43 11.32 -27.70
N SER A 20 -57.49 11.85 -26.48
CA SER A 20 -56.32 12.21 -25.70
C SER A 20 -55.63 10.91 -25.23
N ALA A 21 -54.63 10.47 -25.99
CA ALA A 21 -53.69 9.42 -25.55
C ALA A 21 -52.84 9.99 -24.40
N ALA A 22 -53.23 9.65 -23.17
CA ALA A 22 -52.38 9.86 -22.01
C ALA A 22 -51.18 8.90 -22.11
N THR A 23 -50.07 9.39 -22.63
CA THR A 23 -48.77 8.69 -22.52
C THR A 23 -48.34 8.76 -21.08
N THR A 24 -48.60 7.72 -20.30
CA THR A 24 -47.97 7.49 -19.02
C THR A 24 -46.49 7.21 -19.29
N ALA A 25 -45.64 8.24 -19.12
CA ALA A 25 -44.19 8.06 -19.03
C ALA A 25 -43.93 7.22 -17.78
N ILE A 26 -43.72 5.92 -17.98
CA ILE A 26 -43.14 5.05 -16.97
C ILE A 26 -41.71 5.51 -16.82
N SER A 27 -41.44 6.40 -15.85
CA SER A 27 -40.08 6.64 -15.36
C SER A 27 -39.59 5.32 -14.81
N ALA A 28 -38.79 4.61 -15.60
CA ALA A 28 -37.98 3.52 -15.10
C ALA A 28 -37.01 4.14 -14.06
N GLN A 29 -37.43 4.16 -12.81
CA GLN A 29 -36.50 4.28 -11.71
C GLN A 29 -35.58 3.07 -11.83
N ALA A 30 -34.40 3.29 -12.45
CA ALA A 30 -33.29 2.39 -12.31
C ALA A 30 -33.10 2.25 -10.80
N SER A 31 -33.45 1.10 -10.25
CA SER A 31 -33.12 0.71 -8.89
C SER A 31 -31.60 0.74 -8.82
N LYS A 32 -31.04 1.86 -8.31
CA LYS A 32 -29.63 1.90 -7.92
C LYS A 32 -29.47 0.78 -6.92
N THR A 33 -28.77 -0.28 -7.32
CA THR A 33 -28.21 -1.23 -6.39
C THR A 33 -27.57 -0.39 -5.29
N PRO A 34 -27.84 -0.64 -4.00
CA PRO A 34 -27.27 0.18 -2.95
C PRO A 34 -25.76 0.16 -3.11
N GLU A 35 -25.20 1.30 -3.44
CA GLU A 35 -23.77 1.48 -3.59
C GLU A 35 -23.17 1.25 -2.21
N MET A 36 -22.21 0.31 -2.11
CA MET A 36 -21.54 -0.03 -0.86
C MET A 36 -21.03 1.26 -0.20
N SER A 37 -21.25 1.44 1.09
CA SER A 37 -20.72 2.62 1.79
C SER A 37 -19.19 2.62 1.82
N PRO A 38 -18.51 3.78 1.87
CA PRO A 38 -17.05 3.83 1.95
C PRO A 38 -16.47 3.02 3.12
N GLY A 39 -17.15 3.05 4.28
CA GLY A 39 -16.74 2.29 5.46
C GLY A 39 -16.88 0.76 5.27
N GLU A 40 -17.90 0.29 4.58
CA GLU A 40 -18.05 -1.13 4.23
C GLU A 40 -16.98 -1.58 3.24
N LEU A 41 -16.65 -0.75 2.24
CA LEU A 41 -15.57 -1.01 1.31
C LEU A 41 -14.24 -1.19 2.06
N VAL A 42 -13.93 -0.30 3.00
CA VAL A 42 -12.70 -0.40 3.81
C VAL A 42 -12.70 -1.66 4.69
N ARG A 43 -13.85 -2.03 5.29
CA ARG A 43 -13.92 -3.29 6.08
C ARG A 43 -13.62 -4.52 5.22
N LEU A 44 -14.18 -4.61 4.01
CA LEU A 44 -13.88 -5.69 3.09
C LEU A 44 -12.40 -5.70 2.67
N THR A 45 -11.87 -4.54 2.33
CA THR A 45 -10.46 -4.38 1.98
C THR A 45 -9.56 -4.86 3.11
N VAL A 46 -9.80 -4.40 4.34
CA VAL A 46 -9.03 -4.84 5.51
C VAL A 46 -9.15 -6.34 5.76
N ALA A 47 -10.33 -6.94 5.57
CA ALA A 47 -10.49 -8.38 5.68
C ALA A 47 -9.62 -9.14 4.66
N ASN A 48 -9.54 -8.66 3.42
CA ASN A 48 -8.70 -9.23 2.36
C ASN A 48 -7.20 -9.05 2.67
N GLU A 49 -6.77 -7.88 3.18
CA GLU A 49 -5.39 -7.66 3.61
C GLU A 49 -4.99 -8.59 4.77
N VAL A 50 -5.88 -8.76 5.75
CA VAL A 50 -5.65 -9.68 6.88
C VAL A 50 -5.57 -11.14 6.41
N ALA A 51 -6.44 -11.54 5.48
CA ALA A 51 -6.40 -12.89 4.91
C ALA A 51 -5.08 -13.13 4.17
N ALA A 52 -4.64 -12.19 3.33
CA ALA A 52 -3.37 -12.27 2.61
C ALA A 52 -2.15 -12.29 3.54
N ALA A 53 -2.16 -11.50 4.62
CA ALA A 53 -1.06 -11.51 5.61
C ALA A 53 -0.97 -12.83 6.40
N ASN A 54 -2.04 -13.59 6.48
CA ASN A 54 -2.06 -14.91 7.13
C ASN A 54 -1.69 -16.06 6.19
N ASP A 55 -1.65 -15.82 4.89
CA ASP A 55 -1.21 -16.81 3.89
C ASP A 55 0.32 -16.81 3.82
N ARG A 56 0.96 -17.72 4.55
CA ARG A 56 2.41 -17.84 4.68
C ARG A 56 3.01 -18.98 3.86
N GLU A 57 2.21 -19.62 3.02
CA GLU A 57 2.69 -20.77 2.24
C GLU A 57 3.55 -20.32 1.04
N ILE A 58 3.38 -19.08 0.58
CA ILE A 58 4.06 -18.56 -0.59
C ILE A 58 5.25 -17.70 -0.17
N HIS A 59 6.41 -18.04 -0.65
CA HIS A 59 7.67 -17.32 -0.37
C HIS A 59 8.16 -16.60 -1.62
N HIS A 60 8.73 -15.42 -1.43
CA HIS A 60 9.29 -14.61 -2.52
C HIS A 60 10.73 -14.22 -2.23
N MET A 61 11.44 -13.95 -3.32
CA MET A 61 12.66 -13.16 -3.30
C MET A 61 12.34 -11.79 -3.90
N PHE A 62 12.90 -10.74 -3.33
CA PHE A 62 12.74 -9.38 -3.83
C PHE A 62 13.94 -8.52 -3.51
N ARG A 63 14.07 -7.41 -4.23
CA ARG A 63 15.06 -6.38 -3.97
C ARG A 63 14.41 -5.21 -3.25
N SER A 64 15.07 -4.69 -2.23
CA SER A 64 14.70 -3.44 -1.56
C SER A 64 15.83 -2.43 -1.71
N ARG A 65 15.51 -1.23 -2.19
CA ARG A 65 16.38 -0.07 -2.14
C ARG A 65 15.80 0.94 -1.16
N ARG A 66 16.49 1.13 -0.05
CA ARG A 66 16.07 2.04 1.02
C ARG A 66 16.98 3.24 1.10
N GLN A 67 16.42 4.43 0.94
CA GLN A 67 17.07 5.71 1.19
C GLN A 67 16.72 6.21 2.59
N SER A 68 17.72 6.68 3.33
CA SER A 68 17.55 7.29 4.65
C SER A 68 18.43 8.53 4.77
N SER A 69 18.38 9.22 5.91
CA SER A 69 19.30 10.32 6.21
C SER A 69 20.78 9.91 6.24
N LYS A 70 21.08 8.61 6.30
CA LYS A 70 22.45 8.03 6.33
C LYS A 70 22.94 7.57 4.95
N GLY A 71 22.15 7.77 3.89
CA GLY A 71 22.44 7.27 2.55
C GLY A 71 21.51 6.14 2.13
N SER A 72 21.81 5.53 0.97
CA SER A 72 21.02 4.43 0.44
C SER A 72 21.67 3.06 0.71
N GLN A 73 20.83 2.06 0.89
CA GLN A 73 21.21 0.66 0.95
C GLN A 73 20.30 -0.15 0.02
N THR A 74 20.91 -1.03 -0.76
CA THR A 74 20.16 -2.02 -1.55
C THR A 74 20.43 -3.40 -0.99
N ARG A 75 19.34 -4.12 -0.71
CA ARG A 75 19.39 -5.52 -0.22
C ARG A 75 18.55 -6.40 -1.14
N VAL A 76 18.95 -7.65 -1.20
CA VAL A 76 18.09 -8.73 -1.73
C VAL A 76 17.60 -9.54 -0.56
N TYR A 77 16.32 -9.85 -0.57
CA TYR A 77 15.66 -10.63 0.49
C TYR A 77 15.08 -11.92 -0.09
N VAL A 78 15.08 -12.95 0.74
CA VAL A 78 14.37 -14.22 0.51
C VAL A 78 13.53 -14.50 1.74
N GLU A 79 12.22 -14.66 1.55
CA GLU A 79 11.28 -15.09 2.58
C GLU A 79 11.54 -16.55 2.93
N THR A 80 11.52 -16.88 4.22
CA THR A 80 11.73 -18.25 4.72
C THR A 80 10.74 -18.56 5.85
N ASN A 81 10.62 -19.82 6.22
CA ASN A 81 9.73 -20.24 7.31
C ASN A 81 10.13 -19.71 8.71
N GLN A 82 11.31 -19.13 8.84
CA GLN A 82 11.85 -18.67 10.12
C GLN A 82 11.90 -17.14 10.17
N ALA A 83 12.79 -16.56 9.38
CA ALA A 83 13.01 -15.13 9.32
C ALA A 83 13.37 -14.73 7.89
N LEU A 84 13.18 -13.47 7.55
CA LEU A 84 13.59 -12.92 6.27
C LEU A 84 15.09 -12.97 6.09
N ALA A 85 15.62 -13.80 5.17
CA ALA A 85 17.02 -13.80 4.82
C ALA A 85 17.33 -12.59 3.95
N GLY A 86 18.25 -11.72 4.35
CA GLY A 86 18.55 -10.49 3.62
C GLY A 86 20.04 -10.27 3.46
N MET A 87 20.50 -9.96 2.25
CA MET A 87 21.88 -9.68 1.90
C MET A 87 22.03 -8.26 1.36
N LEU A 88 22.95 -7.50 1.96
CA LEU A 88 23.34 -6.19 1.44
C LEU A 88 24.15 -6.37 0.15
N ILE A 89 23.79 -5.66 -0.91
CA ILE A 89 24.48 -5.73 -2.22
C ILE A 89 25.05 -4.39 -2.69
N ALA A 90 24.51 -3.25 -2.20
CA ALA A 90 25.04 -1.93 -2.52
C ALA A 90 24.82 -0.94 -1.36
N VAL A 91 25.73 0.04 -1.26
CA VAL A 91 25.64 1.19 -0.36
C VAL A 91 25.86 2.46 -1.20
N ASN A 92 24.97 3.44 -1.02
CA ASN A 92 24.96 4.69 -1.83
C ASN A 92 25.02 4.40 -3.34
N ASP A 93 24.23 3.39 -3.75
CA ASP A 93 24.12 2.90 -5.13
C ASP A 93 25.44 2.42 -5.76
N GLN A 94 26.46 2.16 -4.90
CA GLN A 94 27.74 1.57 -5.29
C GLN A 94 27.85 0.13 -4.79
N PRO A 95 28.50 -0.76 -5.54
CA PRO A 95 28.81 -2.10 -5.07
C PRO A 95 29.58 -2.07 -3.74
N LEU A 96 29.44 -3.10 -2.93
CA LEU A 96 30.14 -3.21 -1.66
C LEU A 96 31.66 -3.28 -1.85
N THR A 97 32.38 -2.58 -0.98
CA THR A 97 33.84 -2.79 -0.84
C THR A 97 34.15 -4.20 -0.33
N ALA A 98 35.37 -4.68 -0.49
CA ALA A 98 35.82 -6.00 0.01
C ALA A 98 35.59 -6.14 1.54
N GLU A 99 35.78 -5.07 2.29
CA GLU A 99 35.54 -5.05 3.75
C GLU A 99 34.03 -5.18 4.05
N GLN A 100 33.18 -4.43 3.36
CA GLN A 100 31.72 -4.52 3.52
C GLN A 100 31.19 -5.89 3.10
N GLN A 101 31.74 -6.48 2.02
CA GLN A 101 31.39 -7.83 1.59
C GLN A 101 31.72 -8.87 2.65
N LYS A 102 32.93 -8.75 3.25
CA LYS A 102 33.35 -9.64 4.34
C LYS A 102 32.43 -9.50 5.55
N ALA A 103 32.15 -8.27 5.98
CA ALA A 103 31.28 -8.01 7.13
C ALA A 103 29.87 -8.59 6.91
N GLU A 104 29.30 -8.46 5.70
CA GLU A 104 27.99 -9.01 5.37
C GLU A 104 28.01 -10.55 5.36
N THR A 105 29.08 -11.15 4.82
CA THR A 105 29.26 -12.61 4.83
C THR A 105 29.37 -13.14 6.26
N ASP A 106 30.17 -12.49 7.11
CA ASP A 106 30.37 -12.86 8.53
C ASP A 106 29.03 -12.71 9.30
N HIS A 107 28.26 -11.65 9.01
CA HIS A 107 26.95 -11.45 9.60
C HIS A 107 25.97 -12.58 9.27
N LEU A 108 25.85 -12.95 8.00
CA LEU A 108 24.99 -14.04 7.56
C LEU A 108 25.43 -15.39 8.16
N ALA A 109 26.74 -15.65 8.19
CA ALA A 109 27.29 -16.85 8.83
C ALA A 109 26.97 -16.89 10.33
N SER A 110 27.06 -15.75 11.03
CA SER A 110 26.67 -15.64 12.44
C SER A 110 25.21 -16.01 12.68
N LEU A 111 24.29 -15.53 11.84
CA LEU A 111 22.87 -15.87 11.96
C LEU A 111 22.59 -17.34 11.66
N MET A 112 23.29 -17.94 10.69
CA MET A 112 23.16 -19.37 10.37
C MET A 112 23.68 -20.28 11.49
N ASN A 113 24.76 -19.87 12.14
CA ASN A 113 25.44 -20.67 13.16
C ASN A 113 24.96 -20.40 14.60
N ASN A 114 24.11 -19.43 14.80
CA ASN A 114 23.59 -19.06 16.12
C ASN A 114 22.06 -19.07 16.17
N PRO A 115 21.47 -20.20 16.57
CA PRO A 115 20.00 -20.34 16.64
C PRO A 115 19.32 -19.31 17.55
N ASP A 116 20.02 -18.82 18.60
CA ASP A 116 19.47 -17.81 19.51
C ASP A 116 19.36 -16.43 18.83
N GLN A 117 20.35 -16.07 18.00
CA GLN A 117 20.29 -14.83 17.23
C GLN A 117 19.18 -14.91 16.15
N LEU A 118 19.06 -16.05 15.49
CA LEU A 118 18.00 -16.26 14.49
C LEU A 118 16.61 -16.16 15.13
N ARG A 119 16.39 -16.82 16.28
CA ARG A 119 15.12 -16.71 17.02
C ARG A 119 14.81 -15.26 17.46
N LYS A 120 15.82 -14.51 17.87
CA LYS A 120 15.64 -13.08 18.21
C LYS A 120 15.27 -12.24 16.99
N LYS A 121 15.83 -12.53 15.82
CA LYS A 121 15.48 -11.89 14.55
C LYS A 121 14.03 -12.20 14.18
N GLU A 122 13.66 -13.47 14.18
CA GLU A 122 12.28 -13.93 13.92
C GLU A 122 11.25 -13.27 14.84
N ALA A 123 11.53 -13.24 16.14
CA ALA A 123 10.65 -12.61 17.12
C ALA A 123 10.45 -11.11 16.86
N ARG A 124 11.50 -10.39 16.44
CA ARG A 124 11.40 -8.96 16.10
C ARG A 124 10.60 -8.72 14.83
N GLU A 125 10.83 -9.51 13.80
CA GLU A 125 10.09 -9.42 12.54
C GLU A 125 8.61 -9.70 12.76
N LYS A 126 8.29 -10.73 13.54
CA LYS A 126 6.92 -11.02 13.94
C LYS A 126 6.28 -9.87 14.75
N GLU A 127 7.01 -9.28 15.68
CA GLU A 127 6.50 -8.12 16.43
C GLU A 127 6.20 -6.92 15.51
N ASP A 128 7.08 -6.66 14.53
CA ASP A 128 6.89 -5.58 13.58
C ASP A 128 5.70 -5.86 12.64
N GLU A 129 5.54 -7.10 12.18
CA GLU A 129 4.39 -7.55 11.41
C GLU A 129 3.08 -7.43 12.21
N ASP A 130 3.05 -7.95 13.45
CA ASP A 130 1.89 -7.86 14.32
C ASP A 130 1.50 -6.39 14.61
N ARG A 131 2.49 -5.49 14.71
CA ARG A 131 2.27 -4.05 14.86
C ARG A 131 1.65 -3.44 13.60
N SER A 132 2.17 -3.78 12.43
CA SER A 132 1.62 -3.32 11.16
C SER A 132 0.19 -3.82 10.95
N LEU A 133 -0.05 -5.09 11.24
CA LEU A 133 -1.37 -5.71 11.12
C LEU A 133 -2.40 -5.11 12.08
N ARG A 134 -2.00 -4.68 13.29
CA ARG A 134 -2.88 -3.94 14.21
C ARG A 134 -3.31 -2.60 13.62
N ILE A 135 -2.39 -1.86 13.00
CA ILE A 135 -2.72 -0.61 12.31
C ILE A 135 -3.73 -0.86 11.19
N VAL A 136 -3.50 -1.87 10.33
CA VAL A 136 -4.41 -2.21 9.24
C VAL A 136 -5.80 -2.59 9.77
N LYS A 137 -5.87 -3.43 10.80
CA LYS A 137 -7.14 -3.84 11.43
C LYS A 137 -7.92 -2.67 12.06
N ALA A 138 -7.22 -1.63 12.50
CA ALA A 138 -7.85 -0.48 13.11
C ALA A 138 -8.45 0.51 12.08
N LEU A 139 -8.03 0.47 10.81
CA LEU A 139 -8.46 1.43 9.79
C LEU A 139 -9.98 1.63 9.71
N PRO A 140 -10.84 0.57 9.70
CA PRO A 140 -12.27 0.74 9.54
C PRO A 140 -12.94 1.57 10.65
N ASP A 141 -12.42 1.49 11.86
CA ASP A 141 -13.00 2.14 13.05
C ASP A 141 -12.29 3.45 13.39
N ALA A 142 -11.00 3.57 13.04
CA ALA A 142 -10.19 4.74 13.34
C ALA A 142 -10.57 5.97 12.50
N PHE A 143 -11.22 5.78 11.36
CA PHE A 143 -11.48 6.86 10.42
C PHE A 143 -12.93 6.92 9.93
N CYS A 144 -13.35 8.14 9.57
CA CYS A 144 -14.52 8.40 8.74
C CYS A 144 -14.05 8.53 7.28
N TYR A 145 -14.78 7.91 6.36
CA TYR A 145 -14.43 7.82 4.94
C TYR A 145 -15.44 8.51 4.04
N GLU A 146 -14.94 9.12 2.96
CA GLU A 146 -15.74 9.76 1.94
C GLU A 146 -15.21 9.34 0.54
N TYR A 147 -16.10 9.02 -0.41
CA TYR A 147 -15.69 8.80 -1.79
C TYR A 147 -15.09 10.09 -2.39
N ALA A 148 -13.97 9.95 -3.09
CA ALA A 148 -13.23 11.05 -3.71
C ALA A 148 -12.96 10.82 -5.20
N GLY A 149 -13.66 9.88 -5.83
CA GLY A 149 -13.53 9.55 -7.23
C GLY A 149 -12.80 8.24 -7.49
N THR A 150 -12.23 8.13 -8.67
CA THR A 150 -11.45 6.96 -9.11
C THR A 150 -10.20 7.41 -9.85
N GLU A 151 -9.17 6.56 -9.88
CA GLU A 151 -8.00 6.72 -10.74
C GLU A 151 -7.60 5.38 -11.36
N ASN A 152 -6.84 5.41 -12.46
CA ASN A 152 -6.35 4.19 -13.09
C ASN A 152 -5.14 3.66 -12.32
N SER A 153 -5.02 2.34 -12.27
CA SER A 153 -3.79 1.69 -11.82
C SER A 153 -2.61 2.04 -12.73
N THR A 154 -1.42 1.98 -12.17
CA THR A 154 -0.17 2.19 -12.91
C THR A 154 0.85 1.12 -12.50
N ALA A 155 1.98 1.07 -13.19
CA ALA A 155 3.05 0.17 -12.80
C ALA A 155 3.45 0.40 -11.33
N GLY A 156 3.43 -0.66 -10.52
CA GLY A 156 3.73 -0.59 -9.08
C GLY A 156 2.58 -0.07 -8.21
N LEU A 157 1.39 0.18 -8.75
CA LEU A 157 0.22 0.65 -8.01
C LEU A 157 -1.06 -0.07 -8.48
N GLY A 158 -1.60 -0.96 -7.66
CA GLY A 158 -2.80 -1.72 -7.99
C GLY A 158 -2.54 -2.83 -9.01
N LYS A 159 -3.58 -3.41 -9.56
CA LYS A 159 -3.49 -4.38 -10.64
C LYS A 159 -3.57 -3.68 -11.98
N ALA A 160 -2.62 -3.98 -12.86
CA ALA A 160 -2.53 -3.33 -14.17
C ALA A 160 -3.85 -3.41 -14.95
N GLY A 161 -4.36 -2.26 -15.38
CA GLY A 161 -5.62 -2.15 -16.13
C GLY A 161 -6.87 -1.97 -15.26
N ASP A 162 -6.78 -2.16 -13.96
CA ASP A 162 -7.93 -2.01 -13.06
C ASP A 162 -8.15 -0.55 -12.64
N LEU A 163 -9.37 -0.26 -12.20
CA LEU A 163 -9.76 1.03 -11.65
C LEU A 163 -9.56 1.02 -10.14
N LEU A 164 -8.98 2.07 -9.61
CA LEU A 164 -8.79 2.27 -8.18
C LEU A 164 -9.85 3.23 -7.66
N VAL A 165 -10.58 2.82 -6.63
CA VAL A 165 -11.52 3.67 -5.90
C VAL A 165 -10.74 4.52 -4.92
N LYS A 166 -10.91 5.84 -5.02
CA LYS A 166 -10.28 6.81 -4.12
C LYS A 166 -11.22 7.16 -2.98
N LEU A 167 -10.74 7.01 -1.75
CA LEU A 167 -11.40 7.47 -0.53
C LEU A 167 -10.53 8.51 0.17
N LYS A 168 -11.15 9.57 0.69
CA LYS A 168 -10.52 10.43 1.70
C LYS A 168 -10.87 9.92 3.08
N PHE A 169 -9.92 10.05 4.00
CA PHE A 169 -10.13 9.70 5.39
C PHE A 169 -9.72 10.81 6.36
N LYS A 170 -10.44 10.90 7.46
CA LYS A 170 -10.14 11.75 8.61
C LYS A 170 -10.46 11.00 9.90
N PRO A 171 -9.85 11.35 11.05
CA PRO A 171 -10.10 10.65 12.29
C PRO A 171 -11.57 10.55 12.63
N ASN A 172 -11.97 9.39 13.11
CA ASN A 172 -13.28 9.20 13.74
C ASN A 172 -13.23 9.71 15.19
N PRO A 173 -14.00 10.75 15.57
CA PRO A 173 -13.97 11.29 16.91
C PRO A 173 -14.41 10.29 18.01
N ALA A 174 -15.16 9.25 17.62
CA ALA A 174 -15.61 8.21 18.53
C ALA A 174 -14.60 7.06 18.70
N TYR A 175 -13.50 7.07 17.93
CA TYR A 175 -12.48 6.03 18.03
C TYR A 175 -11.66 6.18 19.31
N ASN A 176 -11.62 5.11 20.10
CA ASN A 176 -10.77 5.01 21.27
C ASN A 176 -9.64 4.01 21.01
N PRO A 177 -8.39 4.46 20.77
CA PRO A 177 -7.29 3.56 20.39
C PRO A 177 -6.96 2.61 21.54
N PRO A 178 -6.88 1.29 21.28
CA PRO A 178 -6.59 0.28 22.30
C PRO A 178 -5.16 0.34 22.83
N SER A 179 -4.22 0.91 22.05
CA SER A 179 -2.83 1.06 22.46
C SER A 179 -2.18 2.31 21.87
N HIS A 180 -0.93 2.57 22.29
CA HIS A 180 -0.13 3.66 21.72
C HIS A 180 0.21 3.48 20.24
N VAL A 181 0.21 2.26 19.75
CA VAL A 181 0.45 1.98 18.32
C VAL A 181 -0.69 2.56 17.48
N GLU A 182 -1.94 2.29 17.87
CA GLU A 182 -3.11 2.78 17.16
C GLU A 182 -3.40 4.27 17.46
N GLN A 183 -2.82 4.81 18.52
CA GLN A 183 -3.03 6.22 18.91
C GLN A 183 -2.55 7.20 17.82
N VAL A 184 -1.55 6.82 17.01
CA VAL A 184 -1.09 7.65 15.88
C VAL A 184 -2.22 7.97 14.88
N LEU A 185 -3.18 7.07 14.72
CA LEU A 185 -4.30 7.22 13.80
C LEU A 185 -5.22 8.40 14.16
N THR A 186 -5.28 8.77 15.43
CA THR A 186 -6.14 9.90 15.90
C THR A 186 -5.68 11.27 15.39
N GLY A 187 -4.44 11.37 14.89
CA GLY A 187 -3.89 12.60 14.31
C GLY A 187 -3.71 12.55 12.81
N MET A 188 -4.12 11.47 12.15
CA MET A 188 -3.88 11.25 10.72
C MET A 188 -5.08 11.57 9.86
N GLN A 189 -4.84 12.14 8.69
CA GLN A 189 -5.81 12.28 7.60
C GLN A 189 -5.11 12.01 6.28
N GLY A 190 -5.87 11.66 5.24
CA GLY A 190 -5.28 11.35 3.95
C GLY A 190 -6.21 10.69 2.96
N GLU A 191 -5.63 9.84 2.11
CA GLU A 191 -6.33 9.14 1.04
C GLU A 191 -5.99 7.64 1.02
N LEU A 192 -6.99 6.84 0.65
CA LEU A 192 -6.85 5.43 0.30
C LEU A 192 -7.13 5.24 -1.17
N LEU A 193 -6.40 4.36 -1.82
CA LEU A 193 -6.75 3.78 -3.11
C LEU A 193 -7.01 2.29 -2.91
N ILE A 194 -8.18 1.86 -3.33
CA ILE A 194 -8.63 0.47 -3.23
C ILE A 194 -8.90 -0.03 -4.64
N ASP A 195 -8.30 -1.13 -4.99
CA ASP A 195 -8.58 -1.80 -6.25
C ASP A 195 -10.03 -2.24 -6.30
N LYS A 196 -10.72 -1.85 -7.37
CA LYS A 196 -12.16 -2.00 -7.49
C LYS A 196 -12.60 -3.45 -7.59
N GLU A 197 -11.83 -4.28 -8.26
CA GLU A 197 -12.20 -5.68 -8.54
C GLU A 197 -11.73 -6.61 -7.42
N THR A 198 -10.46 -6.50 -7.02
CA THR A 198 -9.87 -7.39 -6.01
C THR A 198 -10.16 -6.98 -4.58
N ARG A 199 -10.59 -5.72 -4.35
CA ARG A 199 -10.78 -5.14 -3.02
C ARG A 199 -9.49 -5.19 -2.18
N ARG A 200 -8.33 -5.06 -2.84
CA ARG A 200 -7.03 -4.95 -2.20
C ARG A 200 -6.68 -3.46 -2.01
N LEU A 201 -5.93 -3.17 -0.96
CA LEU A 201 -5.41 -1.83 -0.71
C LEU A 201 -4.24 -1.54 -1.66
N ALA A 202 -4.46 -0.66 -2.65
CA ALA A 202 -3.39 -0.27 -3.58
C ALA A 202 -2.48 0.82 -2.99
N ARG A 203 -3.03 1.79 -2.23
CA ARG A 203 -2.25 2.84 -1.56
C ARG A 203 -2.95 3.36 -0.32
N ILE A 204 -2.17 3.61 0.70
CA ILE A 204 -2.52 4.48 1.82
C ILE A 204 -1.53 5.62 1.87
N ASP A 205 -2.03 6.86 1.91
CA ASP A 205 -1.24 8.07 1.96
C ASP A 205 -1.80 8.96 3.08
N GLY A 206 -1.00 9.21 4.11
CA GLY A 206 -1.46 9.89 5.30
C GLY A 206 -0.48 10.93 5.83
N THR A 207 -1.04 11.99 6.40
CA THR A 207 -0.29 13.07 7.03
C THR A 207 -0.81 13.30 8.44
N LEU A 208 0.09 13.51 9.39
CA LEU A 208 -0.26 14.00 10.73
C LEU A 208 -0.68 15.47 10.63
N PHE A 209 -1.98 15.73 10.68
CA PHE A 209 -2.52 17.09 10.63
C PHE A 209 -2.42 17.82 11.99
N GLN A 210 -2.15 17.08 13.06
CA GLN A 210 -1.90 17.58 14.40
C GLN A 210 -0.82 16.75 15.10
N GLU A 211 -0.29 17.26 16.19
CA GLU A 211 0.60 16.51 17.08
C GLU A 211 -0.15 15.36 17.75
N VAL A 212 0.50 14.20 17.87
CA VAL A 212 -0.03 13.04 18.59
C VAL A 212 0.87 12.75 19.79
N THR A 213 0.32 12.86 21.00
CA THR A 213 1.03 12.63 22.25
C THR A 213 0.76 11.22 22.78
N PHE A 214 1.75 10.61 23.42
CA PHE A 214 1.67 9.28 24.01
C PHE A 214 1.87 9.37 25.52
N GLY A 215 1.06 8.59 26.29
CA GLY A 215 1.18 8.58 27.74
C GLY A 215 1.08 9.97 28.36
N TRP A 216 0.10 10.77 27.91
CA TRP A 216 -0.15 12.15 28.35
C TRP A 216 1.06 13.07 28.12
N GLY A 217 1.83 12.80 27.06
CA GLY A 217 3.03 13.54 26.69
C GLY A 217 4.32 13.06 27.38
N ILE A 218 4.21 12.23 28.42
CA ILE A 218 5.39 11.74 29.17
C ILE A 218 6.18 10.72 28.35
N LEU A 219 5.50 9.83 27.63
CA LEU A 219 6.16 8.82 26.77
C LEU A 219 6.68 9.41 25.48
N GLY A 220 6.16 10.55 25.05
CA GLY A 220 6.61 11.26 23.86
C GLY A 220 5.48 11.82 23.01
N HIS A 221 5.85 12.30 21.83
CA HIS A 221 4.91 12.80 20.82
C HIS A 221 5.50 12.67 19.41
N LEU A 222 4.60 12.63 18.43
CA LEU A 222 4.92 12.84 17.02
C LEU A 222 4.44 14.23 16.57
N ASN A 223 5.31 14.94 15.86
CA ASN A 223 5.02 16.29 15.41
C ASN A 223 3.99 16.28 14.27
N LYS A 224 3.18 17.34 14.23
CA LYS A 224 2.40 17.69 13.04
C LYS A 224 3.28 17.75 11.79
N GLY A 225 2.72 17.36 10.63
CA GLY A 225 3.41 17.37 9.33
C GLY A 225 4.15 16.07 9.02
N GLY A 226 4.17 15.11 9.96
CA GLY A 226 4.65 13.77 9.64
C GLY A 226 3.82 13.14 8.52
N HIS A 227 4.48 12.39 7.62
CA HIS A 227 3.87 11.80 6.44
C HIS A 227 4.27 10.33 6.30
N PHE A 228 3.33 9.50 5.85
CA PHE A 228 3.62 8.15 5.43
C PHE A 228 2.83 7.80 4.17
N ARG A 229 3.43 6.96 3.33
CA ARG A 229 2.80 6.35 2.16
C ARG A 229 3.24 4.91 2.06
N VAL A 230 2.29 4.02 1.76
CA VAL A 230 2.56 2.63 1.38
C VAL A 230 1.79 2.34 0.11
N GLN A 231 2.45 1.79 -0.89
CA GLN A 231 1.85 1.35 -2.15
C GLN A 231 2.01 -0.16 -2.29
N GLN A 232 0.99 -0.78 -2.87
CA GLN A 232 0.97 -2.20 -3.22
C GLN A 232 0.51 -2.37 -4.66
N ALA A 233 0.96 -3.44 -5.28
CA ALA A 233 0.51 -3.85 -6.60
C ALA A 233 0.39 -5.36 -6.69
N ASP A 234 -0.43 -5.83 -7.64
CA ASP A 234 -0.33 -7.18 -8.17
C ASP A 234 1.05 -7.34 -8.81
N LEU A 235 1.82 -8.32 -8.36
CA LEU A 235 3.21 -8.52 -8.80
C LEU A 235 3.31 -9.19 -10.16
N GLY A 236 2.19 -9.57 -10.77
CA GLY A 236 2.14 -10.27 -12.06
C GLY A 236 2.72 -11.68 -11.99
N LEU A 237 2.78 -12.27 -10.79
CA LEU A 237 3.16 -13.65 -10.58
C LEU A 237 1.94 -14.57 -10.76
N ASP A 238 2.18 -15.81 -11.20
CA ASP A 238 1.11 -16.77 -11.50
C ASP A 238 0.20 -17.12 -10.29
N ASP A 239 0.65 -16.79 -9.09
CA ASP A 239 -0.06 -17.01 -7.83
C ASP A 239 -1.01 -15.87 -7.42
N GLY A 240 -1.04 -14.76 -8.18
CA GLY A 240 -1.89 -13.60 -7.88
C GLY A 240 -1.45 -12.81 -6.65
N THR A 241 -0.20 -12.94 -6.25
CA THR A 241 0.37 -12.26 -5.08
C THR A 241 0.41 -10.74 -5.28
N TRP A 242 -0.02 -10.03 -4.24
CA TRP A 242 0.19 -8.60 -4.08
C TRP A 242 1.37 -8.35 -3.15
N GLY A 243 2.20 -7.39 -3.50
CA GLY A 243 3.34 -6.98 -2.67
C GLY A 243 3.46 -5.48 -2.53
N ILE A 244 4.10 -5.07 -1.46
CA ILE A 244 4.49 -3.66 -1.26
C ILE A 244 5.56 -3.33 -2.30
N THR A 245 5.33 -2.24 -3.05
CA THR A 245 6.25 -1.74 -4.08
C THR A 245 6.97 -0.46 -3.66
N GLU A 246 6.33 0.33 -2.77
CA GLU A 246 6.90 1.58 -2.26
C GLU A 246 6.46 1.81 -0.81
N MET A 247 7.40 2.26 0.01
CA MET A 247 7.13 2.83 1.34
C MET A 247 7.88 4.14 1.51
N ASN A 248 7.16 5.16 1.95
CA ASN A 248 7.72 6.47 2.30
C ASN A 248 7.31 6.82 3.72
N LEU A 249 8.27 7.16 4.55
CA LEU A 249 8.03 7.54 5.94
C LEU A 249 8.89 8.75 6.30
N ASN A 250 8.23 9.81 6.71
CA ASN A 250 8.88 11.01 7.22
C ASN A 250 8.16 11.44 8.50
N MET A 251 8.73 11.09 9.65
CA MET A 251 8.15 11.37 10.96
C MET A 251 9.20 11.98 11.86
N THR A 252 8.81 13.03 12.59
CA THR A 252 9.65 13.63 13.64
C THR A 252 8.87 13.68 14.95
N GLY A 253 9.60 13.76 16.06
CA GLY A 253 8.96 13.80 17.37
C GLY A 253 9.97 13.72 18.51
N LYS A 254 9.49 13.36 19.69
CA LYS A 254 10.32 13.11 20.88
C LYS A 254 9.84 11.85 21.60
N ILE A 255 10.78 11.12 22.19
CA ILE A 255 10.53 9.99 23.08
C ILE A 255 11.13 10.34 24.46
N LEU A 256 10.41 9.96 25.52
CA LEU A 256 10.84 10.18 26.92
C LEU A 256 11.26 11.63 27.19
N LEU A 257 10.49 12.60 26.69
CA LEU A 257 10.65 14.05 26.88
C LEU A 257 11.94 14.66 26.30
N PHE A 258 13.03 13.89 26.15
CA PHE A 258 14.36 14.43 25.84
C PHE A 258 14.97 13.92 24.54
N LYS A 259 14.61 12.70 24.10
CA LYS A 259 15.21 12.10 22.90
C LYS A 259 14.41 12.45 21.65
N GLY A 260 14.93 13.36 20.84
CA GLY A 260 14.39 13.64 19.50
C GLY A 260 14.44 12.38 18.63
N ILE A 261 13.38 12.15 17.87
CA ILE A 261 13.34 11.16 16.80
C ILE A 261 13.10 11.86 15.47
N SER A 262 13.82 11.40 14.47
CA SER A 262 13.61 11.79 13.07
C SER A 262 13.76 10.52 12.24
N ILE A 263 12.66 10.09 11.66
CA ILE A 263 12.62 8.91 10.80
C ILE A 263 12.34 9.41 9.39
N VAL A 264 13.33 9.25 8.50
CA VAL A 264 13.19 9.51 7.07
C VAL A 264 13.59 8.23 6.36
N SER A 265 12.67 7.65 5.63
CA SER A 265 12.90 6.40 4.90
C SER A 265 12.03 6.37 3.65
N ASP A 266 12.68 6.27 2.50
CA ASP A 266 12.04 6.00 1.21
C ASP A 266 12.54 4.64 0.76
N GLU A 267 11.63 3.69 0.55
CA GLU A 267 11.95 2.32 0.19
C GLU A 267 11.16 1.90 -1.03
N VAL A 268 11.86 1.35 -2.03
CA VAL A 268 11.29 0.79 -3.24
C VAL A 268 11.62 -0.69 -3.27
N LEU A 269 10.58 -1.51 -3.47
CA LEU A 269 10.70 -2.96 -3.57
C LEU A 269 10.43 -3.38 -5.02
N SER A 270 11.28 -4.26 -5.55
CA SER A 270 11.25 -4.67 -6.96
C SER A 270 11.79 -6.09 -7.14
N ASP A 271 11.79 -6.55 -8.39
CA ASP A 271 12.38 -7.83 -8.81
C ASP A 271 11.81 -9.03 -8.05
N PHE A 272 10.50 -9.00 -7.79
CA PHE A 272 9.81 -10.08 -7.10
C PHE A 272 9.84 -11.36 -7.92
N ARG A 273 10.18 -12.45 -7.26
CA ARG A 273 10.20 -13.80 -7.85
C ARG A 273 9.69 -14.81 -6.84
N ARG A 274 8.85 -15.74 -7.27
CA ARG A 274 8.40 -16.84 -6.41
C ARG A 274 9.59 -17.74 -6.06
N MET A 275 9.63 -18.17 -4.80
CA MET A 275 10.60 -19.12 -4.26
C MET A 275 9.91 -20.45 -3.95
N PRO A 276 10.67 -21.55 -3.84
CA PRO A 276 10.13 -22.82 -3.36
C PRO A 276 9.52 -22.70 -1.98
N ASP A 277 8.45 -23.46 -1.74
CA ASP A 277 7.81 -23.56 -0.44
C ASP A 277 8.76 -24.21 0.59
N ASN A 278 8.53 -23.99 1.87
CA ASN A 278 9.28 -24.61 2.97
C ASN A 278 10.79 -24.29 3.00
N LEU A 279 11.17 -23.07 2.63
CA LEU A 279 12.57 -22.63 2.74
C LEU A 279 13.01 -22.43 4.20
N THR A 280 14.10 -23.06 4.57
CA THR A 280 14.81 -22.72 5.82
C THR A 280 15.65 -21.46 5.63
N TYR A 281 16.00 -20.79 6.73
CA TYR A 281 16.88 -19.61 6.69
C TYR A 281 18.22 -19.91 6.00
N ALA A 282 18.83 -21.07 6.27
CA ALA A 282 20.07 -21.49 5.64
C ALA A 282 19.94 -21.61 4.11
N HIS A 283 18.88 -22.25 3.62
CA HIS A 283 18.62 -22.33 2.18
C HIS A 283 18.38 -20.94 1.56
N GLY A 284 17.66 -20.05 2.26
CA GLY A 284 17.49 -18.66 1.82
C GLY A 284 18.82 -17.93 1.66
N VAL A 285 19.77 -18.10 2.60
CA VAL A 285 21.13 -17.53 2.51
C VAL A 285 21.90 -18.09 1.33
N GLU A 286 21.81 -19.41 1.04
CA GLU A 286 22.50 -20.01 -0.12
C GLU A 286 21.93 -19.47 -1.45
N ILE A 287 20.62 -19.29 -1.55
CA ILE A 287 19.99 -18.63 -2.72
C ILE A 287 20.55 -17.21 -2.91
N LEU A 288 20.66 -16.43 -1.81
CA LEU A 288 21.21 -15.06 -1.87
C LEU A 288 22.67 -15.04 -2.33
N LYS A 289 23.50 -15.97 -1.90
CA LYS A 289 24.90 -16.10 -2.35
C LYS A 289 24.96 -16.36 -3.86
N THR A 290 24.17 -17.30 -4.34
CA THR A 290 24.08 -17.62 -5.77
C THR A 290 23.60 -16.41 -6.61
N GLU A 291 22.62 -15.67 -6.09
CA GLU A 291 22.11 -14.47 -6.76
C GLU A 291 23.18 -13.37 -6.84
N LYS A 292 23.94 -13.16 -5.77
CA LYS A 292 25.07 -12.22 -5.74
C LYS A 292 26.11 -12.55 -6.81
N GLU A 293 26.46 -13.82 -6.99
CA GLU A 293 27.40 -14.25 -8.02
C GLU A 293 26.91 -13.92 -9.42
N LYS A 294 25.63 -14.17 -9.72
CA LYS A 294 24.99 -13.78 -10.99
C LYS A 294 25.06 -12.28 -11.25
N LEU A 295 24.76 -11.46 -10.22
CA LEU A 295 24.83 -10.00 -10.33
C LEU A 295 26.27 -9.52 -10.57
N GLY A 296 27.26 -10.14 -9.95
CA GLY A 296 28.69 -9.86 -10.17
C GLY A 296 29.15 -10.15 -11.59
N HIS A 297 28.71 -11.26 -12.18
CA HIS A 297 29.05 -11.64 -13.55
C HIS A 297 28.42 -10.71 -14.59
N ASN A 298 27.18 -10.27 -14.37
CA ASN A 298 26.48 -9.34 -15.27
C ASN A 298 27.15 -7.95 -15.33
N ASN A 299 27.65 -7.46 -14.21
CA ASN A 299 28.36 -6.18 -14.16
C ASN A 299 29.70 -6.24 -14.95
N HIS A 300 30.47 -7.32 -14.81
CA HIS A 300 31.69 -7.52 -15.58
C HIS A 300 31.45 -7.68 -17.09
N ALA A 301 30.37 -8.33 -17.48
CA ALA A 301 30.00 -8.47 -18.90
C ALA A 301 29.63 -7.12 -19.54
N THR A 302 28.95 -6.25 -18.79
CA THR A 302 28.57 -4.91 -19.25
C THR A 302 29.77 -3.98 -19.37
N GLU A 303 30.70 -3.99 -18.42
CA GLU A 303 31.94 -3.21 -18.48
C GLU A 303 32.85 -3.65 -19.63
N THR A 304 32.97 -4.96 -19.86
CA THR A 304 33.78 -5.51 -20.98
C THR A 304 33.21 -5.13 -22.34
N THR A 305 31.88 -5.02 -22.46
CA THR A 305 31.21 -4.63 -23.68
C THR A 305 31.34 -3.12 -23.96
N ALA A 306 31.27 -2.29 -22.90
CA ALA A 306 31.49 -0.85 -22.98
C ALA A 306 32.94 -0.51 -23.36
N ALA A 307 33.91 -1.16 -22.75
CA ALA A 307 35.34 -0.97 -23.04
C ALA A 307 35.73 -1.38 -24.47
N LYS A 308 35.08 -2.40 -25.05
CA LYS A 308 35.31 -2.79 -26.47
C LYS A 308 34.70 -1.81 -27.46
N LYS A 309 33.65 -1.08 -27.11
CA LYS A 309 33.00 -0.09 -27.95
C LYS A 309 33.80 1.22 -28.06
N ASP A 310 34.55 1.56 -26.99
CA ASP A 310 35.41 2.75 -26.95
C ASP A 310 36.76 2.56 -27.70
N GLN A 311 37.17 1.31 -27.97
CA GLN A 311 38.39 1.00 -28.69
C GLN A 311 38.18 0.83 -30.21
N SER A 312 36.93 0.95 -30.70
CA SER A 312 36.57 0.79 -32.11
C SER A 312 36.06 2.07 -32.80
N ASN A 313 36.29 3.24 -32.19
CA ASN A 313 36.01 4.56 -32.81
C ASN A 313 37.30 5.35 -33.03
#